data_88752e063080224072817333fcefcd1b
#
_entry.id   88752e063080224072817333fcefcd1b
#
_cell.length_a   1.000
_cell.length_b   1.000
_cell.length_c   1.000
_cell.angle_alpha   90.00
_cell.angle_beta   90.00
_cell.angle_gamma   90.00
#
_symmetry.space_group_name_H-M   'P 1'
#
loop_
_entity.id
_entity.type
_entity.pdbx_description
1 polymer ?
#
loop_
_entity_poly.entity_id
_entity_poly.type
_entity_poly.pdbx_seq_one_letter_code
_entity_poly.pdbx_strand_id
1 'polypeptide(L)'
;TNSDENIDDEIQENKDFKKIKNKLYKNYKIQEVISKGQIILVQIVKEERGNKGAAVTTRLSLAGKYCVLMPNTNKGGGISRKIIDFKLRKKLKEIVGKLSINKGMGVIIRTAGQTMGLKDIKRDYNSLIKLWKEITTKTIKSNAPCLIHEEDNLIKRCLRDYFDSTYDEVLINNKRTYLKCKEIVKQYMPQSLKFLKEF
;
A
#
# COMPACT_ATOMS: atom_id res chain seq x y z
N THR A 1 6.58 20.42 -33.17
CA THR A 1 7.87 19.71 -33.38
C THR A 1 8.77 19.77 -32.14
N ASN A 2 8.80 20.85 -31.35
CA ASN A 2 9.65 20.95 -30.14
C ASN A 2 9.08 20.27 -28.88
N SER A 3 7.84 19.80 -28.89
CA SER A 3 7.22 19.14 -27.73
C SER A 3 7.43 17.61 -27.70
N ASP A 4 7.63 17.02 -28.86
CA ASP A 4 7.81 15.56 -28.98
C ASP A 4 9.25 15.13 -28.69
N GLU A 5 10.23 15.94 -29.07
CA GLU A 5 11.65 15.71 -28.76
C GLU A 5 11.95 15.76 -27.24
N ASN A 6 11.32 16.68 -26.50
CA ASN A 6 11.47 16.77 -25.04
C ASN A 6 10.88 15.56 -24.28
N ILE A 7 9.83 14.94 -24.83
CA ILE A 7 9.18 13.77 -24.21
C ILE A 7 10.07 12.52 -24.42
N ASP A 8 10.67 12.38 -25.56
CA ASP A 8 11.55 11.25 -25.86
C ASP A 8 12.87 11.33 -25.07
N ASP A 9 13.43 12.49 -24.84
CA ASP A 9 14.61 12.71 -23.99
C ASP A 9 14.33 12.39 -22.52
N GLU A 10 13.20 12.83 -21.95
CA GLU A 10 12.80 12.47 -20.58
C GLU A 10 12.55 10.96 -20.43
N ILE A 11 12.01 10.30 -21.47
CA ILE A 11 11.82 8.84 -21.46
C ILE A 11 13.14 8.11 -21.53
N GLN A 12 14.10 8.62 -22.28
CA GLN A 12 15.44 8.03 -22.42
C GLN A 12 16.26 8.21 -21.13
N GLU A 13 16.32 9.42 -20.56
CA GLU A 13 16.95 9.66 -19.26
C GLU A 13 16.37 8.75 -18.16
N ASN A 14 15.05 8.59 -18.10
CA ASN A 14 14.42 7.68 -17.14
C ASN A 14 14.78 6.20 -17.37
N LYS A 15 15.02 5.78 -18.61
CA LYS A 15 15.50 4.42 -18.93
C LYS A 15 16.94 4.22 -18.49
N ASP A 16 17.79 5.20 -18.72
CA ASP A 16 19.21 5.11 -18.37
C ASP A 16 19.44 5.24 -16.87
N PHE A 17 18.73 6.11 -16.17
CA PHE A 17 18.67 6.12 -14.71
C PHE A 17 18.22 4.77 -14.13
N LYS A 18 17.23 4.10 -14.74
CA LYS A 18 16.81 2.77 -14.33
C LYS A 18 17.87 1.70 -14.56
N LYS A 19 18.61 1.78 -15.68
CA LYS A 19 19.69 0.84 -15.98
C LYS A 19 20.88 1.01 -15.00
N ILE A 20 21.28 2.25 -14.75
CA ILE A 20 22.34 2.59 -13.80
C ILE A 20 21.95 2.14 -12.38
N LYS A 21 20.73 2.45 -11.95
CA LYS A 21 20.22 2.06 -10.65
C LYS A 21 20.13 0.54 -10.48
N ASN A 22 19.66 -0.19 -11.50
CA ASN A 22 19.64 -1.66 -11.49
C ASN A 22 21.04 -2.27 -11.50
N LYS A 23 22.00 -1.64 -12.15
CA LYS A 23 23.42 -2.05 -12.16
C LYS A 23 24.04 -1.84 -10.78
N LEU A 24 23.78 -0.72 -10.12
CA LEU A 24 24.22 -0.44 -8.75
C LEU A 24 23.65 -1.46 -7.75
N TYR A 25 22.36 -1.78 -7.81
CA TYR A 25 21.76 -2.77 -6.90
C TYR A 25 22.22 -4.22 -7.14
N LYS A 26 22.70 -4.55 -8.33
CA LYS A 26 23.24 -5.89 -8.64
C LYS A 26 24.69 -6.06 -8.19
N ASN A 27 25.40 -4.96 -7.96
CA ASN A 27 26.84 -4.99 -7.68
C ASN A 27 27.18 -5.12 -6.19
N TYR A 28 26.20 -4.92 -5.29
CA TYR A 28 26.45 -5.02 -3.85
C TYR A 28 25.93 -6.34 -3.28
N LYS A 29 26.78 -7.05 -2.58
CA LYS A 29 26.38 -8.20 -1.76
C LYS A 29 25.63 -7.71 -0.53
N ILE A 30 24.72 -8.53 0.02
CA ILE A 30 23.95 -8.16 1.20
C ILE A 30 24.84 -7.80 2.39
N GLN A 31 26.01 -8.44 2.51
CA GLN A 31 27.01 -8.19 3.56
C GLN A 31 27.66 -6.80 3.46
N GLU A 32 27.64 -6.18 2.29
CA GLU A 32 28.17 -4.82 2.06
C GLU A 32 27.15 -3.74 2.42
N VAL A 33 25.86 -4.12 2.50
CA VAL A 33 24.75 -3.19 2.72
C VAL A 33 24.21 -3.28 4.15
N ILE A 34 24.24 -4.47 4.75
CA ILE A 34 23.72 -4.76 6.09
C ILE A 34 24.84 -5.32 6.96
N SER A 35 25.14 -4.67 8.07
CA SER A 35 26.15 -5.09 9.03
C SER A 35 25.58 -5.99 10.13
N LYS A 36 26.41 -6.90 10.66
CA LYS A 36 26.04 -7.73 11.81
C LYS A 36 25.70 -6.84 13.02
N GLY A 37 24.59 -7.13 13.67
CA GLY A 37 24.10 -6.35 14.84
C GLY A 37 23.32 -5.09 14.48
N GLN A 38 23.17 -4.77 13.19
CA GLN A 38 22.35 -3.64 12.77
C GLN A 38 20.87 -3.90 13.00
N ILE A 39 20.18 -2.94 13.62
CA ILE A 39 18.73 -2.98 13.82
C ILE A 39 18.06 -2.47 12.54
N ILE A 40 17.17 -3.24 11.97
CA ILE A 40 16.42 -2.91 10.74
C ILE A 40 14.94 -3.20 10.92
N LEU A 41 14.09 -2.37 10.28
CA LEU A 41 12.66 -2.65 10.16
C LEU A 41 12.41 -3.51 8.93
N VAL A 42 11.79 -4.66 9.12
CA VAL A 42 11.45 -5.60 8.05
C VAL A 42 9.96 -5.92 8.05
N GLN A 43 9.42 -6.21 6.88
CA GLN A 43 8.09 -6.75 6.69
C GLN A 43 8.21 -8.22 6.31
N ILE A 44 7.47 -9.09 7.02
CA ILE A 44 7.32 -10.50 6.66
C ILE A 44 6.38 -10.58 5.45
N VAL A 45 6.86 -11.16 4.37
CA VAL A 45 6.11 -11.33 3.11
C VAL A 45 5.53 -12.73 3.01
N LYS A 46 6.25 -13.71 3.54
CA LYS A 46 5.84 -15.11 3.60
C LYS A 46 6.28 -15.70 4.92
N GLU A 47 5.41 -16.48 5.50
CA GLU A 47 5.71 -17.26 6.70
C GLU A 47 6.77 -18.35 6.41
N GLU A 48 7.37 -18.85 7.44
CA GLU A 48 8.26 -20.01 7.35
C GLU A 48 7.51 -21.25 6.82
N ARG A 49 8.21 -22.04 6.04
CA ARG A 49 7.64 -23.28 5.47
C ARG A 49 8.67 -24.41 5.49
N GLY A 50 8.39 -25.43 6.27
CA GLY A 50 9.33 -26.52 6.47
C GLY A 50 10.66 -26.00 7.00
N ASN A 51 11.77 -26.32 6.35
CA ASN A 51 13.12 -25.89 6.73
C ASN A 51 13.51 -24.50 6.20
N LYS A 52 12.57 -23.78 5.55
CA LYS A 52 12.81 -22.43 5.02
C LYS A 52 12.28 -21.40 5.99
N GLY A 53 13.14 -20.50 6.44
CA GLY A 53 12.74 -19.35 7.26
C GLY A 53 11.80 -18.39 6.53
N ALA A 54 11.19 -17.49 7.28
CA ALA A 54 10.30 -16.48 6.74
C ALA A 54 11.00 -15.59 5.69
N ALA A 55 10.26 -15.26 4.62
CA ALA A 55 10.73 -14.29 3.65
C ALA A 55 10.43 -12.88 4.12
N VAL A 56 11.45 -12.05 4.24
CA VAL A 56 11.36 -10.68 4.72
C VAL A 56 11.83 -9.68 3.67
N THR A 57 11.37 -8.44 3.80
CA THR A 57 11.80 -7.31 2.95
C THR A 57 11.93 -6.04 3.76
N THR A 58 12.88 -5.19 3.39
CA THR A 58 12.99 -3.82 3.91
C THR A 58 12.12 -2.83 3.12
N ARG A 59 11.61 -3.23 1.95
CA ARG A 59 10.69 -2.43 1.15
C ARG A 59 9.26 -2.63 1.66
N LEU A 60 8.83 -1.73 2.53
CA LEU A 60 7.54 -1.85 3.19
C LEU A 60 6.39 -1.50 2.25
N SER A 61 5.26 -2.18 2.43
CA SER A 61 4.01 -1.92 1.72
C SER A 61 2.83 -2.05 2.68
N LEU A 62 2.05 -0.97 2.79
CA LEU A 62 0.85 -0.92 3.63
C LEU A 62 -0.38 -0.95 2.74
N ALA A 63 -1.21 -1.97 2.89
CA ALA A 63 -2.38 -2.17 2.07
C ALA A 63 -3.60 -1.46 2.65
N GLY A 64 -4.13 -0.49 1.89
CA GLY A 64 -5.46 0.07 2.09
C GLY A 64 -6.52 -0.65 1.25
N LYS A 65 -7.74 -0.13 1.24
CA LYS A 65 -8.81 -0.66 0.41
C LYS A 65 -8.60 -0.31 -1.07
N TYR A 66 -8.34 0.94 -1.36
CA TYR A 66 -8.26 1.47 -2.72
C TYR A 66 -6.84 1.72 -3.20
N CYS A 67 -5.90 1.83 -2.28
CA CYS A 67 -4.50 2.04 -2.61
C CYS A 67 -3.54 1.25 -1.69
N VAL A 68 -2.29 1.14 -2.13
CA VAL A 68 -1.18 0.61 -1.35
C VAL A 68 -0.16 1.72 -1.20
N LEU A 69 0.26 1.99 0.03
CA LEU A 69 1.33 2.93 0.33
C LEU A 69 2.67 2.18 0.44
N MET A 70 3.66 2.67 -0.26
CA MET A 70 5.05 2.23 -0.14
C MET A 70 5.87 3.36 0.48
N PRO A 71 6.07 3.37 1.80
CA PRO A 71 6.58 4.53 2.51
C PRO A 71 8.09 4.78 2.34
N ASN A 72 8.82 3.81 1.80
CA ASN A 72 10.29 3.88 1.63
C ASN A 72 10.70 3.51 0.20
N THR A 73 10.00 4.05 -0.80
CA THR A 73 10.34 3.82 -2.21
C THR A 73 10.36 5.13 -3.00
N ASN A 74 11.37 5.31 -3.84
CA ASN A 74 11.46 6.44 -4.76
C ASN A 74 10.74 6.19 -6.10
N LYS A 75 10.01 5.07 -6.23
CA LYS A 75 9.38 4.68 -7.51
C LYS A 75 8.12 5.47 -7.86
N GLY A 76 7.76 6.48 -7.09
CA GLY A 76 6.57 7.27 -7.36
C GLY A 76 5.26 6.48 -7.27
N GLY A 77 4.17 7.10 -7.74
CA GLY A 77 2.85 6.47 -7.79
C GLY A 77 2.66 5.58 -9.02
N GLY A 78 1.72 4.65 -8.92
CA GLY A 78 1.37 3.74 -10.00
C GLY A 78 -0.10 3.34 -9.98
N ILE A 79 -0.47 2.55 -10.98
CA ILE A 79 -1.81 1.99 -11.10
C ILE A 79 -1.65 0.49 -11.27
N SER A 80 -2.49 -0.30 -10.61
CA SER A 80 -2.50 -1.75 -10.71
C SER A 80 -2.43 -2.20 -12.18
N ARG A 81 -1.59 -3.18 -12.47
CA ARG A 81 -1.47 -3.78 -13.81
C ARG A 81 -2.75 -4.49 -14.25
N LYS A 82 -3.60 -4.88 -13.30
CA LYS A 82 -4.90 -5.52 -13.56
C LYS A 82 -5.93 -4.55 -14.14
N ILE A 83 -5.74 -3.24 -14.03
CA ILE A 83 -6.60 -2.24 -14.66
C ILE A 83 -6.08 -2.02 -16.08
N ILE A 84 -6.76 -2.60 -17.07
CA ILE A 84 -6.31 -2.60 -18.46
C ILE A 84 -6.82 -1.37 -19.22
N ASP A 85 -8.03 -0.89 -18.88
CA ASP A 85 -8.67 0.24 -19.57
C ASP A 85 -7.80 1.51 -19.52
N PHE A 86 -7.42 1.98 -20.70
CA PHE A 86 -6.56 3.15 -20.87
C PHE A 86 -7.20 4.45 -20.36
N LYS A 87 -8.51 4.65 -20.57
CA LYS A 87 -9.23 5.84 -20.10
C LYS A 87 -9.28 5.89 -18.59
N LEU A 88 -9.57 4.76 -17.95
CA LEU A 88 -9.54 4.64 -16.50
C LEU A 88 -8.12 4.88 -15.95
N ARG A 89 -7.10 4.33 -16.58
CA ARG A 89 -5.71 4.55 -16.16
C ARG A 89 -5.32 6.01 -16.24
N LYS A 90 -5.70 6.74 -17.29
CA LYS A 90 -5.44 8.18 -17.43
C LYS A 90 -6.11 8.95 -16.29
N LYS A 91 -7.41 8.72 -16.05
CA LYS A 91 -8.15 9.32 -14.94
C LYS A 91 -7.51 9.05 -13.58
N LEU A 92 -7.10 7.82 -13.32
CA LEU A 92 -6.46 7.45 -12.06
C LEU A 92 -5.06 8.07 -11.90
N LYS A 93 -4.30 8.26 -12.98
CA LYS A 93 -3.04 9.02 -12.94
C LYS A 93 -3.27 10.45 -12.51
N GLU A 94 -4.29 11.13 -13.02
CA GLU A 94 -4.65 12.48 -12.63
C GLU A 94 -5.04 12.53 -11.13
N ILE A 95 -5.76 11.53 -10.63
CA ILE A 95 -6.10 11.41 -9.21
C ILE A 95 -4.83 11.27 -8.37
N VAL A 96 -3.91 10.38 -8.76
CA VAL A 96 -2.62 10.20 -8.06
C VAL A 96 -1.79 11.48 -8.08
N GLY A 97 -1.77 12.22 -9.19
CA GLY A 97 -1.10 13.52 -9.29
C GLY A 97 -1.66 14.58 -8.34
N LYS A 98 -2.96 14.49 -8.01
CA LYS A 98 -3.62 15.38 -7.03
C LYS A 98 -3.43 14.93 -5.57
N LEU A 99 -2.87 13.75 -5.32
CA LEU A 99 -2.46 13.32 -3.99
C LEU A 99 -1.10 13.95 -3.66
N SER A 100 -1.02 14.71 -2.58
CA SER A 100 0.24 15.26 -2.08
C SER A 100 1.10 14.14 -1.47
N ILE A 101 1.77 13.37 -2.34
CA ILE A 101 2.61 12.24 -1.94
C ILE A 101 3.97 12.79 -1.50
N ASN A 102 4.41 12.44 -0.30
CA ASN A 102 5.71 12.85 0.23
C ASN A 102 6.87 12.27 -0.58
N LYS A 103 7.96 13.02 -0.70
CA LYS A 103 9.20 12.53 -1.33
C LYS A 103 9.66 11.23 -0.66
N GLY A 104 10.09 10.26 -1.47
CA GLY A 104 10.52 8.96 -0.97
C GLY A 104 9.37 7.97 -0.70
N MET A 105 8.13 8.35 -1.00
CA MET A 105 6.96 7.46 -0.90
C MET A 105 6.38 7.19 -2.28
N GLY A 106 5.73 6.03 -2.41
CA GLY A 106 4.96 5.66 -3.60
C GLY A 106 3.57 5.18 -3.23
N VAL A 107 2.61 5.39 -4.14
CA VAL A 107 1.23 4.94 -3.98
C VAL A 107 0.81 4.16 -5.22
N ILE A 108 0.22 2.99 -5.04
CA ILE A 108 -0.35 2.20 -6.13
C ILE A 108 -1.85 2.11 -5.94
N ILE A 109 -2.62 2.53 -6.95
CA ILE A 109 -4.08 2.34 -6.94
C ILE A 109 -4.40 0.87 -7.23
N ARG A 110 -5.23 0.27 -6.35
CA ARG A 110 -5.70 -1.11 -6.47
C ARG A 110 -6.89 -1.19 -7.43
N THR A 111 -7.23 -2.41 -7.87
CA THR A 111 -8.42 -2.67 -8.70
C THR A 111 -9.71 -2.20 -8.02
N ALA A 112 -9.84 -2.37 -6.70
CA ALA A 112 -10.98 -1.86 -5.93
C ALA A 112 -11.13 -0.33 -5.99
N GLY A 113 -10.07 0.42 -6.33
CA GLY A 113 -10.09 1.87 -6.48
C GLY A 113 -10.44 2.36 -7.89
N GLN A 114 -10.63 1.47 -8.88
CA GLN A 114 -10.79 1.84 -10.29
C GLN A 114 -12.01 2.75 -10.56
N THR A 115 -13.10 2.56 -9.83
CA THR A 115 -14.34 3.33 -9.97
C THR A 115 -14.46 4.47 -8.94
N MET A 116 -13.50 4.56 -8.02
CA MET A 116 -13.56 5.52 -6.90
C MET A 116 -13.11 6.93 -7.32
N GLY A 117 -13.68 7.92 -6.63
CA GLY A 117 -13.31 9.31 -6.80
C GLY A 117 -12.09 9.71 -5.96
N LEU A 118 -11.57 10.92 -6.23
CA LEU A 118 -10.44 11.50 -5.48
C LEU A 118 -10.69 11.49 -3.96
N LYS A 119 -11.92 11.78 -3.52
CA LYS A 119 -12.28 11.88 -2.09
C LYS A 119 -12.05 10.55 -1.35
N ASP A 120 -12.45 9.43 -1.95
CA ASP A 120 -12.35 8.12 -1.33
C ASP A 120 -10.91 7.61 -1.34
N ILE A 121 -10.21 7.76 -2.46
CA ILE A 121 -8.79 7.41 -2.58
C ILE A 121 -7.93 8.25 -1.61
N LYS A 122 -8.22 9.55 -1.49
CA LYS A 122 -7.51 10.45 -0.56
C LYS A 122 -7.76 10.07 0.91
N ARG A 123 -8.98 9.64 1.25
CA ARG A 123 -9.31 9.17 2.60
C ARG A 123 -8.51 7.91 2.94
N ASP A 124 -8.48 6.95 2.05
CA ASP A 124 -7.72 5.71 2.22
C ASP A 124 -6.22 5.98 2.35
N TYR A 125 -5.66 6.83 1.47
CA TYR A 125 -4.28 7.28 1.53
C TYR A 125 -3.94 7.95 2.87
N ASN A 126 -4.78 8.86 3.36
CA ASN A 126 -4.56 9.53 4.63
C ASN A 126 -4.58 8.56 5.82
N SER A 127 -5.43 7.54 5.77
CA SER A 127 -5.44 6.46 6.78
C SER A 127 -4.13 5.68 6.78
N LEU A 128 -3.56 5.41 5.60
CA LEU A 128 -2.26 4.73 5.47
C LEU A 128 -1.10 5.60 5.95
N ILE A 129 -1.14 6.91 5.69
CA ILE A 129 -0.14 7.85 6.23
C ILE A 129 -0.19 7.89 7.76
N LYS A 130 -1.40 7.88 8.34
CA LYS A 130 -1.55 7.82 9.80
C LYS A 130 -0.96 6.53 10.36
N LEU A 131 -1.30 5.39 9.76
CA LEU A 131 -0.73 4.09 10.14
C LEU A 131 0.80 4.09 10.04
N TRP A 132 1.35 4.65 8.97
CA TRP A 132 2.81 4.75 8.81
C TRP A 132 3.45 5.59 9.92
N LYS A 133 2.84 6.71 10.32
CA LYS A 133 3.30 7.52 11.45
C LYS A 133 3.28 6.75 12.77
N GLU A 134 2.24 5.96 13.00
CA GLU A 134 2.14 5.09 14.18
C GLU A 134 3.25 4.02 14.19
N ILE A 135 3.50 3.36 13.04
CA ILE A 135 4.57 2.37 12.87
C ILE A 135 5.93 3.01 13.16
N THR A 136 6.24 4.15 12.55
CA THR A 136 7.53 4.83 12.74
C THR A 136 7.73 5.28 14.18
N THR A 137 6.70 5.83 14.83
CA THR A 137 6.77 6.26 16.23
C THR A 137 7.01 5.07 17.15
N LYS A 138 6.32 3.95 16.90
CA LYS A 138 6.51 2.72 17.69
C LYS A 138 7.91 2.13 17.47
N THR A 139 8.39 2.12 16.22
CA THR A 139 9.73 1.62 15.89
C THR A 139 10.82 2.34 16.66
N ILE A 140 10.75 3.68 16.71
CA ILE A 140 11.75 4.50 17.41
C ILE A 140 11.73 4.26 18.94
N LYS A 141 10.55 3.97 19.49
CA LYS A 141 10.37 3.77 20.94
C LYS A 141 10.59 2.33 21.41
N SER A 142 10.77 1.39 20.48
CA SER A 142 10.84 -0.04 20.79
C SER A 142 12.27 -0.56 20.75
N ASN A 143 12.57 -1.53 21.59
CA ASN A 143 13.83 -2.28 21.55
C ASN A 143 13.69 -3.50 20.65
N ALA A 144 14.69 -3.74 19.80
CA ALA A 144 14.73 -4.93 18.95
C ALA A 144 15.22 -6.17 19.75
N PRO A 145 14.71 -7.36 19.43
CA PRO A 145 13.65 -7.67 18.45
C PRO A 145 12.26 -7.47 19.06
N CYS A 146 11.32 -6.88 18.31
CA CYS A 146 9.93 -6.77 18.74
C CYS A 146 8.96 -6.66 17.54
N LEU A 147 7.71 -7.05 17.77
CA LEU A 147 6.63 -6.87 16.82
C LEU A 147 6.14 -5.42 16.82
N ILE A 148 6.36 -4.71 15.72
CA ILE A 148 5.97 -3.31 15.58
C ILE A 148 4.50 -3.20 15.16
N HIS A 149 4.10 -3.91 14.13
CA HIS A 149 2.74 -3.88 13.57
C HIS A 149 2.39 -5.24 13.00
N GLU A 150 1.17 -5.65 13.24
CA GLU A 150 0.58 -6.85 12.66
C GLU A 150 -0.72 -6.49 11.94
N GLU A 151 -0.92 -7.02 10.75
CA GLU A 151 -2.19 -6.91 10.04
C GLU A 151 -3.12 -8.03 10.52
N ASP A 152 -3.54 -7.91 11.76
CA ASP A 152 -3.95 -8.98 12.67
C ASP A 152 -5.40 -9.41 12.58
N ASN A 153 -6.24 -8.78 11.77
CA ASN A 153 -7.66 -9.10 11.82
C ASN A 153 -8.19 -9.62 10.50
N LEU A 154 -8.50 -10.94 10.48
CA LEU A 154 -9.16 -11.59 9.34
C LEU A 154 -10.40 -10.80 8.89
N ILE A 155 -11.20 -10.32 9.83
CA ILE A 155 -12.41 -9.52 9.56
C ILE A 155 -12.04 -8.22 8.84
N LYS A 156 -11.02 -7.52 9.32
CA LYS A 156 -10.52 -6.29 8.69
C LYS A 156 -10.04 -6.55 7.27
N ARG A 157 -9.31 -7.65 7.05
CA ARG A 157 -8.86 -8.07 5.71
C ARG A 157 -10.02 -8.43 4.81
N CYS A 158 -11.02 -9.18 5.31
CA CYS A 158 -12.22 -9.52 4.55
C CYS A 158 -13.01 -8.26 4.15
N LEU A 159 -13.26 -7.34 5.07
CA LEU A 159 -13.96 -6.08 4.78
C LEU A 159 -13.18 -5.18 3.81
N ARG A 160 -11.84 -5.17 3.91
CA ARG A 160 -10.99 -4.41 3.00
C ARG A 160 -10.95 -4.98 1.60
N ASP A 161 -10.76 -6.29 1.48
CA ASP A 161 -10.42 -6.91 0.19
C ASP A 161 -11.63 -7.47 -0.55
N TYR A 162 -12.67 -7.91 0.15
CA TYR A 162 -13.84 -8.55 -0.45
C TYR A 162 -15.10 -7.70 -0.39
N PHE A 163 -15.34 -6.97 0.71
CA PHE A 163 -16.57 -6.20 0.83
C PHE A 163 -16.58 -4.98 -0.09
N ASP A 164 -17.53 -4.91 -1.01
CA ASP A 164 -17.76 -3.79 -1.91
C ASP A 164 -19.27 -3.52 -2.11
N SER A 165 -19.63 -2.66 -3.06
CA SER A 165 -21.00 -2.27 -3.36
C SER A 165 -21.84 -3.33 -4.11
N THR A 166 -21.25 -4.47 -4.44
CA THR A 166 -21.96 -5.58 -5.11
C THR A 166 -22.70 -6.48 -4.14
N TYR A 167 -22.39 -6.38 -2.85
CA TYR A 167 -23.06 -7.14 -1.80
C TYR A 167 -24.35 -6.43 -1.34
N ASP A 168 -25.44 -7.18 -1.24
CA ASP A 168 -26.71 -6.68 -0.73
C ASP A 168 -26.66 -6.47 0.78
N GLU A 169 -26.05 -7.40 1.51
CA GLU A 169 -25.86 -7.33 2.95
C GLU A 169 -24.70 -8.16 3.46
N VAL A 170 -24.21 -7.79 4.64
CA VAL A 170 -23.22 -8.54 5.42
C VAL A 170 -23.78 -8.78 6.80
N LEU A 171 -24.08 -10.05 7.11
CA LEU A 171 -24.64 -10.48 8.38
C LEU A 171 -23.53 -10.88 9.34
N ILE A 172 -23.62 -10.43 10.58
CA ILE A 172 -22.65 -10.72 11.63
C ILE A 172 -23.38 -11.25 12.85
N ASN A 173 -23.09 -12.48 13.21
CA ASN A 173 -23.75 -13.24 14.28
C ASN A 173 -23.25 -12.94 15.69
N ASN A 174 -22.43 -11.92 15.89
CA ASN A 174 -21.91 -11.56 17.20
C ASN A 174 -21.89 -10.04 17.35
N LYS A 175 -22.57 -9.52 18.35
CA LYS A 175 -22.70 -8.09 18.63
C LYS A 175 -21.37 -7.37 18.80
N ARG A 176 -20.41 -7.95 19.54
CA ARG A 176 -19.07 -7.36 19.72
C ARG A 176 -18.32 -7.25 18.40
N THR A 177 -18.42 -8.29 17.56
CA THR A 177 -17.83 -8.32 16.22
C THR A 177 -18.52 -7.33 15.30
N TYR A 178 -19.84 -7.24 15.35
CA TYR A 178 -20.62 -6.26 14.59
C TYR A 178 -20.18 -4.82 14.88
N LEU A 179 -20.01 -4.45 16.14
CA LEU A 179 -19.54 -3.12 16.53
C LEU A 179 -18.14 -2.82 15.97
N LYS A 180 -17.22 -3.78 16.06
CA LYS A 180 -15.88 -3.65 15.46
C LYS A 180 -15.95 -3.49 13.94
N CYS A 181 -16.76 -4.29 13.25
CA CYS A 181 -16.96 -4.17 11.80
C CYS A 181 -17.53 -2.80 11.43
N LYS A 182 -18.48 -2.30 12.21
CA LYS A 182 -19.09 -0.98 12.01
C LYS A 182 -18.05 0.14 12.09
N GLU A 183 -17.12 0.10 13.03
CA GLU A 183 -16.01 1.05 13.13
C GLU A 183 -15.09 0.97 11.91
N ILE A 184 -14.70 -0.23 11.49
CA ILE A 184 -13.85 -0.46 10.33
C ILE A 184 -14.52 0.07 9.06
N VAL A 185 -15.79 -0.30 8.82
CA VAL A 185 -16.54 0.14 7.64
C VAL A 185 -16.75 1.66 7.65
N LYS A 186 -17.02 2.27 8.82
CA LYS A 186 -17.11 3.72 8.96
C LYS A 186 -15.83 4.44 8.58
N GLN A 187 -14.70 3.85 8.89
CA GLN A 187 -13.39 4.43 8.58
C GLN A 187 -13.08 4.39 7.08
N TYR A 188 -13.32 3.24 6.42
CA TYR A 188 -12.91 3.02 5.02
C TYR A 188 -14.04 3.31 4.02
N MET A 189 -15.31 2.97 4.36
CA MET A 189 -16.45 2.98 3.46
C MET A 189 -17.74 3.40 4.17
N PRO A 190 -17.85 4.65 4.66
CA PRO A 190 -19.02 5.07 5.44
C PRO A 190 -20.35 4.89 4.68
N GLN A 191 -20.34 4.97 3.35
CA GLN A 191 -21.52 4.75 2.51
C GLN A 191 -22.03 3.29 2.55
N SER A 192 -21.16 2.34 2.89
CA SER A 192 -21.50 0.91 2.95
C SER A 192 -21.99 0.43 4.31
N LEU A 193 -22.09 1.33 5.30
CA LEU A 193 -22.60 1.00 6.64
C LEU A 193 -24.04 0.43 6.61
N LYS A 194 -24.86 0.86 5.66
CA LYS A 194 -26.26 0.41 5.50
C LYS A 194 -26.39 -1.07 5.15
N PHE A 195 -25.34 -1.67 4.58
CA PHE A 195 -25.31 -3.09 4.22
C PHE A 195 -24.86 -3.99 5.36
N LEU A 196 -24.34 -3.40 6.46
CA LEU A 196 -23.87 -4.16 7.61
C LEU A 196 -25.03 -4.34 8.59
N LYS A 197 -25.38 -5.60 8.90
CA LYS A 197 -26.47 -5.96 9.80
C LYS A 197 -26.00 -6.91 10.90
N GLU A 198 -26.59 -6.78 12.06
CA GLU A 198 -26.47 -7.74 13.15
C GLU A 198 -27.48 -8.86 12.90
N PHE A 199 -27.03 -10.12 12.98
CA PHE A 199 -27.86 -11.32 12.83
C PHE A 199 -28.47 -11.72 14.17
#